data_d707186087976dcab0570216a893b7c8
#
_entry.id   d707186087976dcab0570216a893b7c8
#
_cell.length_a   1.000
_cell.length_b   1.000
_cell.length_c   1.000
_cell.angle_alpha   90.00
_cell.angle_beta   90.00
_cell.angle_gamma   90.00
#
_symmetry.space_group_name_H-M   'P 1'
#
loop_
_entity.id
_entity.type
_entity.pdbx_description
1 polymer ?
#
loop_
_entity_poly.entity_id
_entity_poly.type
_entity_poly.pdbx_seq_one_letter_code
_entity_poly.pdbx_strand_id
1 'polypeptide(L)'
;GKTTSFYMMVGLISPNEGNVYLAEDNITDLAMYKRAHMGIGYLAQEASVFRKMSVEDNILSVLEMTKLTKAEQKEKCESLLNEFGLQNIRKNKGALLSGGERRRCEIARALATDPKFILLDEPFAGVDPIAVEDIQQIVATLKNKNIGILITDHNVHETLSITDRAYLLFEGKILKSGTGEQLAADERVRKVYLGQNFQLR
;
A
#
# COMPACT_ATOMS: atom_id res chain seq x y z
N GLY A 1 -1.33 -17.25 0.13
CA GLY A 1 -1.56 -16.86 1.54
C GLY A 1 -1.29 -15.39 1.85
N LYS A 2 -0.50 -14.64 1.04
CA LYS A 2 -0.18 -13.21 1.29
C LYS A 2 -1.45 -12.36 1.29
N THR A 3 -2.20 -12.35 0.21
CA THR A 3 -3.46 -11.58 0.05
C THR A 3 -4.50 -11.97 1.10
N THR A 4 -4.61 -13.27 1.42
CA THR A 4 -5.48 -13.76 2.50
C THR A 4 -5.10 -13.14 3.85
N SER A 5 -3.80 -13.07 4.16
CA SER A 5 -3.32 -12.42 5.39
C SER A 5 -3.65 -10.92 5.40
N PHE A 6 -3.53 -10.24 4.26
CA PHE A 6 -3.95 -8.84 4.13
C PHE A 6 -5.45 -8.67 4.37
N TYR A 7 -6.27 -9.53 3.78
CA TYR A 7 -7.73 -9.48 3.99
C TYR A 7 -8.11 -9.67 5.46
N MET A 8 -7.39 -10.52 6.20
CA MET A 8 -7.57 -10.63 7.65
C MET A 8 -7.13 -9.35 8.38
N MET A 9 -6.02 -8.74 8.00
CA MET A 9 -5.52 -7.51 8.62
C MET A 9 -6.44 -6.31 8.39
N VAL A 10 -7.01 -6.18 7.18
CA VAL A 10 -7.94 -5.07 6.88
C VAL A 10 -9.39 -5.34 7.31
N GLY A 11 -9.74 -6.57 7.68
CA GLY A 11 -11.07 -6.93 8.16
C GLY A 11 -12.06 -7.28 7.06
N LEU A 12 -11.58 -7.74 5.90
CA LEU A 12 -12.42 -8.30 4.83
C LEU A 12 -12.83 -9.74 5.11
N ILE A 13 -11.96 -10.49 5.79
CA ILE A 13 -12.23 -11.85 6.27
C ILE A 13 -11.77 -11.99 7.72
N SER A 14 -12.42 -12.86 8.48
CA SER A 14 -12.00 -13.18 9.84
C SER A 14 -11.00 -14.33 9.84
N PRO A 15 -9.95 -14.29 10.70
CA PRO A 15 -9.08 -15.44 10.89
C PRO A 15 -9.82 -16.58 11.57
N ASN A 16 -9.48 -17.82 11.23
CA ASN A 16 -10.03 -19.00 11.92
C ASN A 16 -9.49 -19.12 13.34
N GLU A 17 -8.22 -18.74 13.54
CA GLU A 17 -7.51 -18.74 14.81
C GLU A 17 -6.55 -17.56 14.89
N GLY A 18 -6.20 -17.17 16.12
CA GLY A 18 -5.30 -16.03 16.36
C GLY A 18 -6.00 -14.68 16.32
N ASN A 19 -5.22 -13.62 16.51
CA ASN A 19 -5.73 -12.27 16.63
C ASN A 19 -4.92 -11.29 15.77
N VAL A 20 -5.57 -10.21 15.37
CA VAL A 20 -4.96 -9.06 14.70
C VAL A 20 -4.89 -7.89 15.67
N TYR A 21 -3.70 -7.33 15.82
CA TYR A 21 -3.46 -6.18 16.70
C TYR A 21 -2.94 -4.98 15.90
N LEU A 22 -3.40 -3.80 16.28
CA LEU A 22 -2.82 -2.53 15.87
C LEU A 22 -2.24 -1.88 17.13
N ALA A 23 -0.92 -1.86 17.25
CA ALA A 23 -0.23 -1.60 18.52
C ALA A 23 -0.76 -2.53 19.63
N GLU A 24 -1.38 -1.99 20.67
CA GLU A 24 -1.92 -2.76 21.81
C GLU A 24 -3.41 -3.14 21.63
N ASP A 25 -4.07 -2.55 20.64
CA ASP A 25 -5.49 -2.75 20.42
C ASP A 25 -5.76 -4.02 19.62
N ASN A 26 -6.59 -4.91 20.17
CA ASN A 26 -7.10 -6.06 19.43
C ASN A 26 -8.20 -5.59 18.48
N ILE A 27 -7.95 -5.73 17.18
CA ILE A 27 -8.86 -5.28 16.12
C ILE A 27 -9.52 -6.44 15.37
N THR A 28 -9.36 -7.67 15.84
CA THR A 28 -9.78 -8.89 15.13
C THR A 28 -11.25 -8.85 14.70
N ASP A 29 -12.15 -8.44 15.58
CA ASP A 29 -13.59 -8.41 15.33
C ASP A 29 -14.08 -7.05 14.79
N LEU A 30 -13.17 -6.11 14.55
CA LEU A 30 -13.54 -4.81 14.01
C LEU A 30 -13.76 -4.88 12.50
N ALA A 31 -14.89 -4.35 12.04
CA ALA A 31 -15.17 -4.17 10.62
C ALA A 31 -14.14 -3.23 9.95
N MET A 32 -13.91 -3.42 8.65
CA MET A 32 -12.91 -2.70 7.86
C MET A 32 -12.96 -1.17 8.05
N TYR A 33 -14.17 -0.56 8.05
CA TYR A 33 -14.32 0.88 8.20
C TYR A 33 -13.85 1.38 9.59
N LYS A 34 -14.02 0.58 10.66
CA LYS A 34 -13.53 0.92 12.00
C LYS A 34 -12.01 0.87 12.03
N ARG A 35 -11.39 -0.13 11.40
CA ARG A 35 -9.92 -0.21 11.27
C ARG A 35 -9.37 0.95 10.45
N ALA A 36 -10.07 1.37 9.40
CA ALA A 36 -9.71 2.57 8.63
C ALA A 36 -9.72 3.84 9.50
N HIS A 37 -10.74 4.02 10.36
CA HIS A 37 -10.76 5.14 11.32
C HIS A 37 -9.67 5.08 12.39
N MET A 38 -9.13 3.90 12.69
CA MET A 38 -7.96 3.75 13.57
C MET A 38 -6.64 4.06 12.87
N GLY A 39 -6.67 4.29 11.55
CA GLY A 39 -5.52 4.70 10.76
C GLY A 39 -4.92 3.60 9.89
N ILE A 40 -5.67 2.55 9.55
CA ILE A 40 -5.24 1.53 8.58
C ILE A 40 -5.71 1.91 7.19
N GLY A 41 -4.78 2.23 6.28
CA GLY A 41 -5.03 2.36 4.86
C GLY A 41 -4.83 1.03 4.13
N TYR A 42 -5.59 0.81 3.07
CA TYR A 42 -5.43 -0.37 2.21
C TYR A 42 -5.48 0.01 0.75
N LEU A 43 -4.49 -0.45 0.01
CA LEU A 43 -4.38 -0.28 -1.42
C LEU A 43 -4.41 -1.67 -2.08
N ALA A 44 -5.54 -2.02 -2.68
CA ALA A 44 -5.74 -3.30 -3.33
C ALA A 44 -4.86 -3.47 -4.57
N GLN A 45 -4.65 -4.71 -4.97
CA GLN A 45 -3.98 -5.07 -6.23
C GLN A 45 -4.77 -4.54 -7.43
N GLU A 46 -6.10 -4.71 -7.40
CA GLU A 46 -6.97 -4.21 -8.46
C GLU A 46 -7.20 -2.70 -8.36
N ALA A 47 -7.40 -2.08 -9.53
CA ALA A 47 -7.66 -0.65 -9.62
C ALA A 47 -8.93 -0.27 -8.85
N SER A 48 -8.78 0.62 -7.87
CA SER A 48 -9.85 1.05 -6.97
C SER A 48 -10.37 2.47 -7.26
N VAL A 49 -9.81 3.16 -8.27
CA VAL A 49 -10.22 4.52 -8.64
C VAL A 49 -11.68 4.54 -9.10
N PHE A 50 -12.44 5.53 -8.68
CA PHE A 50 -13.79 5.76 -9.18
C PHE A 50 -13.74 6.29 -10.61
N ARG A 51 -13.94 5.40 -11.57
CA ARG A 51 -13.72 5.63 -13.01
C ARG A 51 -14.51 6.80 -13.61
N LYS A 52 -15.71 7.07 -13.10
CA LYS A 52 -16.60 8.14 -13.58
C LYS A 52 -16.36 9.49 -12.92
N MET A 53 -15.63 9.50 -11.81
CA MET A 53 -15.28 10.72 -11.06
C MET A 53 -13.96 11.30 -11.57
N SER A 54 -13.76 12.61 -11.41
CA SER A 54 -12.46 13.24 -11.65
C SER A 54 -11.43 12.80 -10.62
N VAL A 55 -10.14 13.07 -10.88
CA VAL A 55 -9.06 12.85 -9.90
C VAL A 55 -9.35 13.61 -8.60
N GLU A 56 -9.72 14.89 -8.71
CA GLU A 56 -10.09 15.73 -7.56
C GLU A 56 -11.27 15.14 -6.78
N ASP A 57 -12.34 14.74 -7.49
CA ASP A 57 -13.52 14.16 -6.84
C ASP A 57 -13.21 12.81 -6.18
N ASN A 58 -12.30 12.02 -6.74
CA ASN A 58 -11.82 10.79 -6.10
C ASN A 58 -11.20 11.06 -4.73
N ILE A 59 -10.41 12.12 -4.58
CA ILE A 59 -9.79 12.50 -3.31
C ILE A 59 -10.85 13.11 -2.38
N LEU A 60 -11.66 14.05 -2.88
CA LEU A 60 -12.69 14.72 -2.09
C LEU A 60 -13.72 13.74 -1.54
N SER A 61 -14.10 12.69 -2.30
CA SER A 61 -15.07 11.68 -1.84
C SER A 61 -14.66 11.00 -0.53
N VAL A 62 -13.36 10.84 -0.29
CA VAL A 62 -12.84 10.26 0.97
C VAL A 62 -12.72 11.34 2.04
N LEU A 63 -12.29 12.55 1.68
CA LEU A 63 -12.22 13.68 2.61
C LEU A 63 -13.58 14.04 3.21
N GLU A 64 -14.66 13.91 2.43
CA GLU A 64 -16.03 14.12 2.91
C GLU A 64 -16.47 13.18 4.03
N MET A 65 -15.81 12.01 4.15
CA MET A 65 -16.05 11.05 5.23
C MET A 65 -15.25 11.37 6.50
N THR A 66 -14.40 12.38 6.47
CA THR A 66 -13.60 12.83 7.62
C THR A 66 -14.36 13.89 8.45
N LYS A 67 -13.79 14.25 9.59
CA LYS A 67 -14.33 15.34 10.46
C LYS A 67 -13.87 16.73 10.01
N LEU A 68 -13.14 16.85 8.92
CA LEU A 68 -12.62 18.11 8.41
C LEU A 68 -13.76 19.02 7.91
N THR A 69 -13.61 20.31 8.13
CA THR A 69 -14.49 21.32 7.51
C THR A 69 -14.31 21.36 6.00
N LYS A 70 -15.26 21.90 5.26
CA LYS A 70 -15.16 22.03 3.80
C LYS A 70 -13.92 22.81 3.34
N ALA A 71 -13.48 23.79 4.11
CA ALA A 71 -12.26 24.56 3.83
C ALA A 71 -11.01 23.67 3.98
N GLU A 72 -10.91 22.95 5.09
CA GLU A 72 -9.79 22.00 5.36
C GLU A 72 -9.78 20.85 4.36
N GLN A 73 -10.95 20.31 3.96
CA GLN A 73 -11.04 19.28 2.92
C GLN A 73 -10.46 19.78 1.59
N LYS A 74 -10.80 21.02 1.21
CA LYS A 74 -10.29 21.63 -0.02
C LYS A 74 -8.78 21.86 0.04
N GLU A 75 -8.29 22.41 1.13
CA GLU A 75 -6.86 22.64 1.35
C GLU A 75 -6.08 21.33 1.29
N LYS A 76 -6.57 20.29 1.96
CA LYS A 76 -5.93 18.97 1.95
C LYS A 76 -5.97 18.31 0.57
N CYS A 77 -7.07 18.48 -0.16
CA CYS A 77 -7.17 18.01 -1.54
C CYS A 77 -6.11 18.68 -2.44
N GLU A 78 -5.95 20.01 -2.33
CA GLU A 78 -4.92 20.76 -3.07
C GLU A 78 -3.51 20.27 -2.72
N SER A 79 -3.25 20.06 -1.43
CA SER A 79 -1.97 19.53 -0.96
C SER A 79 -1.65 18.16 -1.57
N LEU A 80 -2.61 17.23 -1.53
CA LEU A 80 -2.46 15.89 -2.10
C LEU A 80 -2.30 15.91 -3.62
N LEU A 81 -3.09 16.73 -4.34
CA LEU A 81 -2.94 16.90 -5.78
C LEU A 81 -1.54 17.39 -6.15
N ASN A 82 -1.00 18.31 -5.37
CA ASN A 82 0.33 18.88 -5.59
C ASN A 82 1.43 17.86 -5.31
N GLU A 83 1.36 17.20 -4.15
CA GLU A 83 2.32 16.22 -3.70
C GLU A 83 2.48 15.03 -4.67
N PHE A 84 1.36 14.57 -5.24
CA PHE A 84 1.36 13.44 -6.18
C PHE A 84 1.41 13.84 -7.66
N GLY A 85 1.68 15.11 -7.97
CA GLY A 85 1.81 15.59 -9.35
C GLY A 85 0.53 15.42 -10.18
N LEU A 86 -0.65 15.58 -9.56
CA LEU A 86 -1.96 15.35 -10.16
C LEU A 86 -2.66 16.65 -10.59
N GLN A 87 -2.04 17.82 -10.37
CA GLN A 87 -2.64 19.12 -10.64
C GLN A 87 -3.11 19.29 -12.08
N ASN A 88 -2.26 18.92 -13.05
CA ASN A 88 -2.56 19.09 -14.47
C ASN A 88 -3.68 18.19 -14.99
N ILE A 89 -3.96 17.09 -14.25
CA ILE A 89 -4.98 16.11 -14.64
C ILE A 89 -6.14 16.06 -13.65
N ARG A 90 -6.24 17.03 -12.73
CA ARG A 90 -7.25 17.05 -11.65
C ARG A 90 -8.68 16.87 -12.12
N LYS A 91 -9.02 17.37 -13.31
CA LYS A 91 -10.35 17.27 -13.91
C LYS A 91 -10.54 16.04 -14.81
N ASN A 92 -9.47 15.28 -15.08
CA ASN A 92 -9.56 14.06 -15.85
C ASN A 92 -10.34 12.99 -15.09
N LYS A 93 -11.19 12.25 -15.81
CA LYS A 93 -11.93 11.12 -15.21
C LYS A 93 -10.98 9.96 -14.94
N GLY A 94 -11.21 9.23 -13.85
CA GLY A 94 -10.42 8.07 -13.47
C GLY A 94 -10.29 6.99 -14.55
N ALA A 95 -11.28 6.90 -15.45
CA ALA A 95 -11.24 5.98 -16.60
C ALA A 95 -10.18 6.32 -17.65
N LEU A 96 -9.69 7.56 -17.68
CA LEU A 96 -8.76 8.09 -18.69
C LEU A 96 -7.30 8.12 -18.18
N LEU A 97 -7.06 7.75 -16.94
CA LEU A 97 -5.75 7.79 -16.32
C LEU A 97 -4.86 6.64 -16.83
N SER A 98 -3.60 6.94 -17.09
CA SER A 98 -2.55 5.94 -17.26
C SER A 98 -2.37 5.10 -15.99
N GLY A 99 -1.65 4.00 -16.07
CA GLY A 99 -1.38 3.12 -14.90
C GLY A 99 -0.73 3.89 -13.74
N GLY A 100 0.31 4.66 -13.99
CA GLY A 100 1.02 5.47 -13.01
C GLY A 100 0.16 6.60 -12.42
N GLU A 101 -0.56 7.36 -13.28
CA GLU A 101 -1.47 8.41 -12.81
C GLU A 101 -2.59 7.86 -11.92
N ARG A 102 -3.16 6.72 -12.33
CA ARG A 102 -4.18 6.04 -11.55
C ARG A 102 -3.63 5.61 -10.18
N ARG A 103 -2.43 5.03 -10.13
CA ARG A 103 -1.81 4.59 -8.89
C ARG A 103 -1.53 5.76 -7.95
N ARG A 104 -1.00 6.87 -8.47
CA ARG A 104 -0.82 8.11 -7.70
C ARG A 104 -2.13 8.66 -7.16
N CYS A 105 -3.20 8.63 -7.95
CA CYS A 105 -4.53 9.05 -7.50
C CYS A 105 -5.08 8.14 -6.36
N GLU A 106 -4.91 6.83 -6.47
CA GLU A 106 -5.33 5.87 -5.44
C GLU A 106 -4.57 6.07 -4.13
N ILE A 107 -3.27 6.33 -4.20
CA ILE A 107 -2.44 6.60 -3.03
C ILE A 107 -2.81 7.94 -2.39
N ALA A 108 -2.97 9.00 -3.18
CA ALA A 108 -3.43 10.30 -2.69
C ALA A 108 -4.78 10.17 -1.96
N ARG A 109 -5.71 9.37 -2.52
CA ARG A 109 -6.99 9.05 -1.89
C ARG A 109 -6.83 8.28 -0.58
N ALA A 110 -5.93 7.30 -0.53
CA ALA A 110 -5.66 6.55 0.70
C ALA A 110 -5.06 7.44 1.81
N LEU A 111 -4.25 8.43 1.45
CA LEU A 111 -3.65 9.39 2.38
C LEU A 111 -4.64 10.46 2.87
N ALA A 112 -5.77 10.62 2.23
CA ALA A 112 -6.78 11.60 2.61
C ALA A 112 -7.29 11.40 4.06
N THR A 113 -7.23 10.18 4.59
CA THR A 113 -7.64 9.82 5.95
C THR A 113 -6.53 9.91 6.99
N ASP A 114 -5.34 10.40 6.66
CA ASP A 114 -4.15 10.42 7.53
C ASP A 114 -3.84 9.05 8.17
N PRO A 115 -3.63 8.02 7.36
CA PRO A 115 -3.37 6.70 7.90
C PRO A 115 -2.03 6.68 8.67
N LYS A 116 -1.99 5.90 9.75
CA LYS A 116 -0.76 5.58 10.47
C LYS A 116 -0.02 4.41 9.83
N PHE A 117 -0.76 3.57 9.13
CA PHE A 117 -0.27 2.35 8.52
C PHE A 117 -0.97 2.09 7.18
N ILE A 118 -0.23 1.73 6.14
CA ILE A 118 -0.77 1.41 4.81
C ILE A 118 -0.35 0.01 4.40
N LEU A 119 -1.32 -0.78 3.95
CA LEU A 119 -1.08 -2.08 3.32
C LEU A 119 -1.16 -1.94 1.80
N LEU A 120 -0.09 -2.35 1.11
CA LEU A 120 0.05 -2.34 -0.35
C LEU A 120 0.05 -3.79 -0.86
N ASP A 121 -1.03 -4.18 -1.53
CA ASP A 121 -1.15 -5.55 -2.08
C ASP A 121 -0.64 -5.57 -3.52
N GLU A 122 0.47 -6.28 -3.74
CA GLU A 122 1.16 -6.45 -5.03
C GLU A 122 1.33 -5.15 -5.84
N PRO A 123 1.94 -4.09 -5.27
CA PRO A 123 2.02 -2.80 -5.93
C PRO A 123 2.83 -2.81 -7.23
N PHE A 124 3.72 -3.78 -7.43
CA PHE A 124 4.56 -3.92 -8.62
C PHE A 124 3.97 -4.87 -9.67
N ALA A 125 2.80 -5.49 -9.41
CA ALA A 125 2.21 -6.44 -10.33
C ALA A 125 1.74 -5.77 -11.64
N GLY A 126 2.28 -6.21 -12.77
CA GLY A 126 1.85 -5.75 -14.09
C GLY A 126 2.17 -4.30 -14.42
N VAL A 127 3.11 -3.67 -13.70
CA VAL A 127 3.56 -2.30 -13.97
C VAL A 127 4.86 -2.31 -14.80
N ASP A 128 5.04 -1.27 -15.61
CA ASP A 128 6.28 -1.09 -16.38
C ASP A 128 7.42 -0.57 -15.45
N PRO A 129 8.69 -0.69 -15.89
CA PRO A 129 9.84 -0.29 -15.06
C PRO A 129 9.81 1.18 -14.59
N ILE A 130 9.26 2.09 -15.40
CA ILE A 130 9.17 3.52 -15.01
C ILE A 130 8.17 3.68 -13.88
N ALA A 131 7.03 2.98 -13.96
CA ALA A 131 6.02 3.01 -12.91
C ALA A 131 6.49 2.30 -11.62
N VAL A 132 7.42 1.35 -11.70
CA VAL A 132 8.09 0.76 -10.52
C VAL A 132 8.89 1.83 -9.76
N GLU A 133 9.68 2.63 -10.44
CA GLU A 133 10.43 3.75 -9.83
C GLU A 133 9.49 4.75 -9.15
N ASP A 134 8.39 5.12 -9.81
CA ASP A 134 7.36 6.00 -9.23
C ASP A 134 6.83 5.44 -7.90
N ILE A 135 6.51 4.13 -7.87
CA ILE A 135 6.00 3.47 -6.66
C ILE A 135 7.07 3.45 -5.55
N GLN A 136 8.33 3.18 -5.88
CA GLN A 136 9.44 3.20 -4.93
C GLN A 136 9.62 4.60 -4.32
N GLN A 137 9.54 5.67 -5.11
CA GLN A 137 9.60 7.05 -4.63
C GLN A 137 8.43 7.39 -3.70
N ILE A 138 7.23 6.92 -4.04
CA ILE A 138 6.06 7.08 -3.18
C ILE A 138 6.26 6.38 -1.84
N VAL A 139 6.73 5.14 -1.84
CA VAL A 139 7.02 4.39 -0.60
C VAL A 139 8.05 5.14 0.25
N ALA A 140 9.12 5.68 -0.36
CA ALA A 140 10.10 6.49 0.35
C ALA A 140 9.48 7.75 0.96
N THR A 141 8.60 8.43 0.22
CA THR A 141 7.88 9.61 0.73
C THR A 141 6.99 9.27 1.93
N LEU A 142 6.27 8.15 1.88
CA LEU A 142 5.43 7.68 2.98
C LEU A 142 6.25 7.33 4.23
N LYS A 143 7.40 6.69 4.06
CA LYS A 143 8.36 6.41 5.15
C LYS A 143 8.81 7.71 5.82
N ASN A 144 9.15 8.74 5.06
CA ASN A 144 9.56 10.04 5.59
C ASN A 144 8.44 10.75 6.38
N LYS A 145 7.18 10.39 6.14
CA LYS A 145 6.02 10.86 6.92
C LYS A 145 5.74 10.01 8.17
N ASN A 146 6.62 9.08 8.52
CA ASN A 146 6.43 8.12 9.61
C ASN A 146 5.17 7.24 9.46
N ILE A 147 4.76 6.96 8.23
CA ILE A 147 3.68 6.02 7.95
C ILE A 147 4.28 4.62 7.86
N GLY A 148 3.77 3.69 8.66
CA GLY A 148 4.13 2.27 8.56
C GLY A 148 3.61 1.68 7.25
N ILE A 149 4.44 0.89 6.55
CA ILE A 149 4.06 0.30 5.26
C ILE A 149 4.27 -1.20 5.31
N LEU A 150 3.24 -1.95 4.96
CA LEU A 150 3.33 -3.39 4.72
C LEU A 150 3.06 -3.69 3.26
N ILE A 151 3.98 -4.36 2.61
CA ILE A 151 3.91 -4.69 1.18
C ILE A 151 3.84 -6.20 1.02
N THR A 152 2.91 -6.70 0.21
CA THR A 152 3.03 -8.04 -0.37
C THR A 152 3.36 -7.91 -1.84
N ASP A 153 4.32 -8.69 -2.30
CA ASP A 153 4.62 -8.77 -3.72
C ASP A 153 5.30 -10.13 -4.04
N HIS A 154 5.30 -10.48 -5.30
CA HIS A 154 6.07 -11.59 -5.84
C HIS A 154 7.36 -11.09 -6.55
N ASN A 155 7.47 -9.79 -6.84
CA ASN A 155 8.69 -9.16 -7.34
C ASN A 155 9.66 -8.92 -6.19
N VAL A 156 10.49 -9.92 -5.92
CA VAL A 156 11.36 -9.97 -4.74
C VAL A 156 12.41 -8.87 -4.78
N HIS A 157 13.00 -8.63 -5.95
CA HIS A 157 14.08 -7.67 -6.12
C HIS A 157 13.61 -6.26 -5.72
N GLU A 158 12.51 -5.80 -6.34
CA GLU A 158 11.95 -4.47 -6.10
C GLU A 158 11.45 -4.31 -4.67
N THR A 159 10.88 -5.38 -4.11
CA THR A 159 10.36 -5.34 -2.73
C THR A 159 11.50 -5.27 -1.71
N LEU A 160 12.54 -6.09 -1.85
CA LEU A 160 13.64 -6.11 -0.90
C LEU A 160 14.48 -4.83 -0.94
N SER A 161 14.53 -4.12 -2.09
CA SER A 161 15.28 -2.86 -2.22
C SER A 161 14.67 -1.70 -1.43
N ILE A 162 13.39 -1.75 -1.11
CA ILE A 162 12.65 -0.65 -0.44
C ILE A 162 12.19 -0.97 0.97
N THR A 163 12.32 -2.24 1.40
CA THR A 163 11.84 -2.69 2.71
C THR A 163 12.98 -2.79 3.73
N ASP A 164 12.69 -2.36 4.96
CA ASP A 164 13.63 -2.49 6.08
C ASP A 164 13.68 -3.92 6.61
N ARG A 165 12.56 -4.64 6.50
CA ARG A 165 12.42 -6.03 6.93
C ARG A 165 11.43 -6.77 6.04
N ALA A 166 11.74 -8.01 5.69
CA ALA A 166 10.85 -8.86 4.91
C ALA A 166 10.61 -10.21 5.60
N TYR A 167 9.45 -10.79 5.28
CA TYR A 167 9.02 -12.11 5.72
C TYR A 167 8.74 -12.96 4.49
N LEU A 168 9.48 -14.05 4.34
CA LEU A 168 9.27 -14.97 3.23
C LEU A 168 8.25 -16.03 3.62
N LEU A 169 7.11 -16.00 2.91
CA LEU A 169 6.02 -16.95 3.11
C LEU A 169 6.15 -18.09 2.10
N PHE A 170 6.29 -19.32 2.59
CA PHE A 170 6.37 -20.52 1.77
C PHE A 170 5.47 -21.62 2.35
N GLU A 171 4.63 -22.24 1.52
CA GLU A 171 3.69 -23.29 1.94
C GLU A 171 2.85 -22.93 3.18
N GLY A 172 2.39 -21.68 3.25
CA GLY A 172 1.54 -21.20 4.35
C GLY A 172 2.30 -20.89 5.66
N LYS A 173 3.62 -20.97 5.67
CA LYS A 173 4.46 -20.71 6.87
C LYS A 173 5.51 -19.65 6.57
N ILE A 174 5.95 -18.93 7.60
CA ILE A 174 7.10 -18.03 7.50
C ILE A 174 8.36 -18.90 7.42
N LEU A 175 8.99 -18.93 6.26
CA LEU A 175 10.24 -19.64 6.02
C LEU A 175 11.42 -18.94 6.71
N LYS A 176 11.51 -17.63 6.56
CA LYS A 176 12.57 -16.78 7.10
C LYS A 176 12.10 -15.34 7.20
N SER A 177 12.68 -14.57 8.10
CA SER A 177 12.51 -13.12 8.16
C SER A 177 13.86 -12.43 8.42
N GLY A 178 14.03 -11.20 7.91
CA GLY A 178 15.25 -10.42 8.07
C GLY A 178 15.31 -9.23 7.14
N THR A 179 16.45 -8.56 7.07
CA THR A 179 16.72 -7.53 6.07
C THR A 179 16.90 -8.17 4.69
N GLY A 180 16.79 -7.37 3.62
CA GLY A 180 17.04 -7.85 2.26
C GLY A 180 18.41 -8.54 2.12
N GLU A 181 19.46 -7.97 2.71
CA GLU A 181 20.81 -8.53 2.70
C GLU A 181 20.90 -9.88 3.42
N GLN A 182 20.28 -9.99 4.60
CA GLN A 182 20.25 -11.24 5.37
C GLN A 182 19.53 -12.36 4.62
N LEU A 183 18.44 -12.01 3.94
CA LEU A 183 17.66 -12.97 3.15
C LEU A 183 18.40 -13.37 1.86
N ALA A 184 19.06 -12.43 1.20
CA ALA A 184 19.85 -12.69 0.00
C ALA A 184 21.08 -13.57 0.27
N ALA A 185 21.66 -13.51 1.49
CA ALA A 185 22.80 -14.32 1.91
C ALA A 185 22.41 -15.73 2.37
N ASP A 186 21.14 -15.99 2.69
CA ASP A 186 20.68 -17.27 3.23
C ASP A 186 20.57 -18.33 2.11
N GLU A 187 21.31 -19.43 2.26
CA GLU A 187 21.36 -20.52 1.27
C GLU A 187 20.00 -21.19 1.04
N ARG A 188 19.20 -21.37 2.10
CA ARG A 188 17.88 -21.98 2.00
C ARG A 188 16.90 -21.07 1.26
N VAL A 189 16.96 -19.77 1.54
CA VAL A 189 16.19 -18.75 0.85
C VAL A 189 16.55 -18.71 -0.64
N ARG A 190 17.83 -18.72 -0.97
CA ARG A 190 18.32 -18.78 -2.36
C ARG A 190 17.82 -20.02 -3.08
N LYS A 191 17.94 -21.18 -2.45
CA LYS A 191 17.55 -22.45 -3.06
C LYS A 191 16.05 -22.56 -3.32
N VAL A 192 15.21 -22.04 -2.42
CA VAL A 192 13.74 -22.24 -2.45
C VAL A 192 13.01 -21.09 -3.11
N TYR A 193 13.54 -19.86 -3.03
CA TYR A 193 12.78 -18.66 -3.37
C TYR A 193 13.48 -17.71 -4.35
N LEU A 194 14.77 -17.40 -4.15
CA LEU A 194 15.46 -16.37 -4.93
C LEU A 194 16.16 -16.89 -6.19
N GLY A 195 16.56 -18.18 -6.19
CA GLY A 195 17.47 -18.70 -7.19
C GLY A 195 18.95 -18.44 -6.84
N GLN A 196 19.84 -19.28 -7.38
CA GLN A 196 21.27 -19.24 -7.02
C GLN A 196 21.99 -17.96 -7.47
N ASN A 197 21.52 -17.35 -8.56
CA ASN A 197 22.16 -16.16 -9.18
C ASN A 197 21.56 -14.83 -8.69
N PHE A 198 20.70 -14.84 -7.68
CA PHE A 198 20.08 -13.62 -7.17
C PHE A 198 21.13 -12.70 -6.54
N GLN A 199 21.09 -11.43 -6.95
CA GLN A 199 21.88 -10.33 -6.37
C GLN A 199 20.95 -9.19 -6.00
N LEU A 200 21.07 -8.71 -4.78
CA LEU A 200 20.42 -7.46 -4.36
C LEU A 200 21.24 -6.31 -4.96
N ARG A 201 20.61 -5.48 -5.76
CA ARG A 201 21.23 -4.26 -6.33
C ARG A 201 20.99 -3.06 -5.45
#